data_6b8973b8a9b62a5a4ded8c36b63796b2
#
_entry.id   6b8973b8a9b62a5a4ded8c36b63796b2
#
_cell.length_a   1.000
_cell.length_b   1.000
_cell.length_c   1.000
_cell.angle_alpha   90.00
_cell.angle_beta   90.00
_cell.angle_gamma   90.00
#
_symmetry.space_group_name_H-M   'P 1'
#
loop_
_entity.id
_entity.type
_entity.pdbx_description
1 polymer ?
#
loop_
_entity_poly.entity_id
_entity_poly.type
_entity_poly.pdbx_seq_one_letter_code
_entity_poly.pdbx_strand_id
1 'polypeptide(L)'
;MSKKLWQPSLIEKRNSNLFAFENYISKKLNRKFNRNYKNLLNWSIKNSPDFWSRFWDFSKIKGTKSNQKFRKSKIFYRNLFLPGTKLNFGENLLSKNTQEKAVTFVSENGFREERSWRQLNLNTSKILKFLKKININKGDRVAAYMPNTIETVE
;
A
#
# COMPACT_ATOMS: atom_id res chain seq x y z
N MET A 1 -36.10 -3.43 -7.38
CA MET A 1 -34.68 -3.23 -7.80
C MET A 1 -34.18 -1.97 -7.14
N SER A 2 -33.04 -2.01 -6.43
CA SER A 2 -32.46 -0.82 -5.80
C SER A 2 -31.96 0.14 -6.88
N LYS A 3 -32.31 1.41 -6.77
CA LYS A 3 -31.87 2.48 -7.69
C LYS A 3 -30.37 2.68 -7.51
N LYS A 4 -29.62 2.64 -8.62
CA LYS A 4 -28.17 2.90 -8.61
C LYS A 4 -27.93 4.37 -8.29
N LEU A 5 -27.27 4.67 -7.16
CA LEU A 5 -27.04 6.03 -6.69
C LEU A 5 -25.86 6.72 -7.40
N TRP A 6 -24.80 5.98 -7.73
CA TRP A 6 -23.61 6.49 -8.41
C TRP A 6 -22.91 5.41 -9.25
N GLN A 7 -22.21 5.84 -10.25
CA GLN A 7 -21.34 4.99 -11.10
C GLN A 7 -20.22 5.85 -11.69
N PRO A 8 -18.96 5.36 -11.67
CA PRO A 8 -17.87 6.08 -12.32
C PRO A 8 -18.09 6.17 -13.83
N SER A 9 -17.71 7.32 -14.39
CA SER A 9 -17.70 7.56 -15.83
C SER A 9 -16.73 6.62 -16.55
N LEU A 10 -16.83 6.53 -17.88
CA LEU A 10 -15.88 5.72 -18.68
C LEU A 10 -14.46 6.24 -18.58
N ILE A 11 -14.25 7.55 -18.45
CA ILE A 11 -12.94 8.19 -18.29
C ILE A 11 -12.33 7.81 -16.96
N GLU A 12 -13.07 7.94 -15.85
CA GLU A 12 -12.61 7.56 -14.52
C GLU A 12 -12.26 6.07 -14.45
N LYS A 13 -13.07 5.19 -15.06
CA LYS A 13 -12.76 3.75 -15.16
C LYS A 13 -11.44 3.50 -15.86
N ARG A 14 -11.20 4.15 -17.03
CA ARG A 14 -9.97 4.00 -17.82
C ARG A 14 -8.72 4.51 -17.10
N ASN A 15 -8.87 5.55 -16.27
CA ASN A 15 -7.79 6.15 -15.50
C ASN A 15 -7.57 5.46 -14.13
N SER A 16 -8.37 4.46 -13.79
CA SER A 16 -8.25 3.77 -12.51
C SER A 16 -7.06 2.82 -12.45
N ASN A 17 -6.49 2.66 -11.25
CA ASN A 17 -5.45 1.67 -10.98
C ASN A 17 -5.92 0.24 -11.28
N LEU A 18 -7.21 -0.05 -11.09
CA LEU A 18 -7.79 -1.35 -11.44
C LEU A 18 -7.66 -1.64 -12.94
N PHE A 19 -7.97 -0.65 -13.77
CA PHE A 19 -7.84 -0.77 -15.22
C PHE A 19 -6.36 -0.93 -15.65
N ALA A 20 -5.46 -0.17 -15.04
CA ALA A 20 -4.03 -0.30 -15.29
C ALA A 20 -3.51 -1.69 -14.89
N PHE A 21 -3.94 -2.20 -13.74
CA PHE A 21 -3.59 -3.54 -13.27
C PHE A 21 -4.16 -4.64 -14.17
N GLU A 22 -5.43 -4.54 -14.60
CA GLU A 22 -6.03 -5.50 -15.55
C GLU A 22 -5.24 -5.56 -16.86
N ASN A 23 -4.81 -4.39 -17.39
CA ASN A 23 -3.97 -4.34 -18.59
C ASN A 23 -2.62 -5.02 -18.37
N TYR A 24 -1.97 -4.73 -17.23
CA TYR A 24 -0.69 -5.33 -16.87
C TYR A 24 -0.80 -6.86 -16.81
N ILE A 25 -1.80 -7.38 -16.07
CA ILE A 25 -2.03 -8.83 -15.92
C ILE A 25 -2.40 -9.47 -17.26
N SER A 26 -3.26 -8.84 -18.05
CA SER A 26 -3.68 -9.35 -19.37
C SER A 26 -2.49 -9.57 -20.29
N LYS A 27 -1.55 -8.60 -20.33
CA LYS A 27 -0.30 -8.73 -21.09
C LYS A 27 0.60 -9.85 -20.55
N LYS A 28 0.79 -9.92 -19.24
CA LYS A 28 1.68 -10.92 -18.59
C LYS A 28 1.18 -12.36 -18.72
N LEU A 29 -0.13 -12.57 -18.80
CA LEU A 29 -0.76 -13.89 -18.86
C LEU A 29 -1.22 -14.26 -20.28
N ASN A 30 -1.09 -13.35 -21.25
CA ASN A 30 -1.72 -13.47 -22.57
C ASN A 30 -3.22 -13.83 -22.46
N ARG A 31 -3.92 -13.16 -21.54
CA ARG A 31 -5.32 -13.44 -21.19
C ARG A 31 -6.16 -12.18 -21.16
N LYS A 32 -7.37 -12.21 -21.72
CA LYS A 32 -8.32 -11.10 -21.65
C LYS A 32 -9.30 -11.30 -20.48
N PHE A 33 -9.50 -10.27 -19.65
CA PHE A 33 -10.51 -10.23 -18.60
C PHE A 33 -11.78 -9.49 -19.05
N ASN A 34 -11.76 -8.89 -20.25
CA ASN A 34 -12.90 -8.23 -20.91
C ASN A 34 -13.51 -7.09 -20.09
N ARG A 35 -12.72 -6.39 -19.29
CA ARG A 35 -13.19 -5.31 -18.39
C ARG A 35 -14.28 -5.78 -17.44
N ASN A 36 -14.31 -7.05 -17.12
CA ASN A 36 -15.24 -7.64 -16.19
C ASN A 36 -14.56 -7.90 -14.85
N TYR A 37 -14.93 -7.09 -13.85
CA TYR A 37 -14.39 -7.22 -12.50
C TYR A 37 -14.52 -8.63 -11.92
N LYS A 38 -15.66 -9.31 -12.14
CA LYS A 38 -15.86 -10.69 -11.67
C LYS A 38 -14.85 -11.68 -12.27
N ASN A 39 -14.46 -11.49 -13.52
CA ASN A 39 -13.47 -12.34 -14.18
C ASN A 39 -12.09 -12.15 -13.54
N LEU A 40 -11.69 -10.90 -13.29
CA LEU A 40 -10.43 -10.59 -12.60
C LEU A 40 -10.45 -11.09 -11.16
N LEU A 41 -11.54 -10.86 -10.42
CA LEU A 41 -11.72 -11.35 -9.05
C LEU A 41 -11.64 -12.88 -8.97
N ASN A 42 -12.39 -13.59 -9.81
CA ASN A 42 -12.38 -15.05 -9.82
C ASN A 42 -10.98 -15.60 -10.15
N TRP A 43 -10.27 -14.94 -11.06
CA TRP A 43 -8.89 -15.30 -11.35
C TRP A 43 -7.98 -15.05 -10.14
N SER A 44 -8.09 -13.91 -9.49
CA SER A 44 -7.26 -13.57 -8.32
C SER A 44 -7.45 -14.53 -7.15
N ILE A 45 -8.67 -15.00 -6.93
CA ILE A 45 -8.99 -15.99 -5.90
C ILE A 45 -8.40 -17.37 -6.26
N LYS A 46 -8.65 -17.84 -7.49
CA LYS A 46 -8.19 -19.15 -7.95
C LYS A 46 -6.67 -19.23 -8.08
N ASN A 47 -6.00 -18.10 -8.35
CA ASN A 47 -4.56 -18.00 -8.57
C ASN A 47 -3.90 -17.03 -7.59
N SER A 48 -4.34 -17.03 -6.34
CA SER A 48 -3.88 -16.05 -5.35
C SER A 48 -2.36 -15.95 -5.18
N PRO A 49 -1.55 -17.00 -5.25
CA PRO A 49 -0.10 -16.89 -5.22
C PRO A 49 0.47 -16.09 -6.41
N ASP A 50 -0.08 -16.30 -7.59
CA ASP A 50 0.35 -15.57 -8.80
C ASP A 50 -0.17 -14.13 -8.80
N PHE A 51 -1.39 -13.92 -8.31
CA PHE A 51 -1.97 -12.59 -8.11
C PHE A 51 -1.08 -11.72 -7.22
N TRP A 52 -0.73 -12.17 -6.01
CA TRP A 52 0.07 -11.39 -5.05
C TRP A 52 1.49 -11.15 -5.55
N SER A 53 2.10 -12.14 -6.22
CA SER A 53 3.41 -11.97 -6.83
C SER A 53 3.43 -10.90 -7.91
N ARG A 54 2.40 -10.88 -8.78
CA ARG A 54 2.29 -9.87 -9.85
C ARG A 54 1.83 -8.51 -9.33
N PHE A 55 1.01 -8.50 -8.29
CA PHE A 55 0.62 -7.26 -7.63
C PHE A 55 1.82 -6.55 -6.99
N TRP A 56 2.74 -7.30 -6.39
CA TRP A 56 4.02 -6.78 -5.92
C TRP A 56 4.77 -6.03 -7.03
N ASP A 57 4.92 -6.68 -8.19
CA ASP A 57 5.67 -6.10 -9.31
C ASP A 57 4.96 -4.88 -9.90
N PHE A 58 3.64 -4.94 -10.05
CA PHE A 58 2.82 -3.83 -10.53
C PHE A 58 2.89 -2.62 -9.61
N SER A 59 2.82 -2.84 -8.30
CA SER A 59 2.85 -1.80 -7.28
C SER A 59 4.26 -1.24 -7.04
N LYS A 60 5.29 -1.79 -7.69
CA LYS A 60 6.70 -1.35 -7.56
C LYS A 60 7.16 -1.29 -6.10
N ILE A 61 6.74 -2.26 -5.29
CA ILE A 61 7.09 -2.31 -3.88
C ILE A 61 8.61 -2.42 -3.71
N LYS A 62 9.17 -1.52 -2.90
CA LYS A 62 10.59 -1.53 -2.55
C LYS A 62 10.86 -2.63 -1.52
N GLY A 63 11.80 -3.50 -1.82
CA GLY A 63 12.17 -4.61 -0.95
C GLY A 63 12.78 -5.77 -1.70
N THR A 64 13.17 -6.82 -0.97
CA THR A 64 13.70 -8.06 -1.54
C THR A 64 12.56 -9.06 -1.67
N LYS A 65 12.06 -9.24 -2.89
CA LYS A 65 10.99 -10.18 -3.20
C LYS A 65 11.49 -11.62 -3.16
N SER A 66 10.75 -12.50 -2.49
CA SER A 66 11.01 -13.94 -2.50
C SER A 66 10.69 -14.57 -3.84
N ASN A 67 11.47 -15.56 -4.26
CA ASN A 67 11.16 -16.41 -5.40
C ASN A 67 10.03 -17.40 -5.11
N GLN A 68 9.81 -17.76 -3.84
CA GLN A 68 8.70 -18.60 -3.44
C GLN A 68 7.41 -17.79 -3.37
N LYS A 69 6.43 -18.12 -4.20
CA LYS A 69 5.17 -17.37 -4.27
C LYS A 69 4.24 -17.66 -3.09
N PHE A 70 4.27 -18.90 -2.57
CA PHE A 70 3.30 -19.33 -1.55
C PHE A 70 3.83 -20.48 -0.70
N ARG A 71 3.49 -20.46 0.58
CA ARG A 71 3.67 -21.59 1.51
C ARG A 71 2.33 -21.92 2.15
N LYS A 72 1.77 -23.06 1.80
CA LYS A 72 0.51 -23.56 2.35
C LYS A 72 0.70 -24.03 3.80
N SER A 73 -0.28 -23.79 4.63
CA SER A 73 -0.41 -24.34 5.99
C SER A 73 -1.70 -25.11 6.13
N LYS A 74 -1.75 -26.04 7.08
CA LYS A 74 -3.00 -26.72 7.50
C LYS A 74 -4.00 -25.72 8.11
N ILE A 75 -3.52 -24.64 8.68
CA ILE A 75 -4.30 -23.59 9.31
C ILE A 75 -4.36 -22.41 8.36
N PHE A 76 -5.57 -21.98 7.95
CA PHE A 76 -5.80 -20.99 6.91
C PHE A 76 -5.02 -19.67 7.13
N TYR A 77 -5.07 -19.09 8.32
CA TYR A 77 -4.41 -17.80 8.61
C TYR A 77 -2.87 -17.90 8.72
N ARG A 78 -2.29 -19.10 8.67
CA ARG A 78 -0.85 -19.35 8.60
C ARG A 78 -0.33 -19.56 7.18
N ASN A 79 -1.18 -19.44 6.18
CA ASN A 79 -0.74 -19.38 4.80
C ASN A 79 0.11 -18.14 4.58
N LEU A 80 1.24 -18.29 3.89
CA LEU A 80 2.17 -17.19 3.63
C LEU A 80 2.29 -16.94 2.14
N PHE A 81 2.01 -15.71 1.72
CA PHE A 81 2.31 -15.23 0.38
C PHE A 81 3.71 -14.60 0.37
N LEU A 82 4.50 -14.92 -0.65
CA LEU A 82 5.88 -14.46 -0.83
C LEU A 82 6.73 -14.68 0.44
N PRO A 83 6.78 -15.89 1.01
CA PRO A 83 7.50 -16.15 2.26
C PRO A 83 8.99 -15.83 2.11
N GLY A 84 9.58 -15.20 3.12
CA GLY A 84 10.97 -14.75 3.09
C GLY A 84 11.19 -13.38 2.44
N THR A 85 10.14 -12.76 1.88
CA THR A 85 10.19 -11.38 1.41
C THR A 85 10.52 -10.43 2.56
N LYS A 86 11.38 -9.45 2.28
CA LYS A 86 11.77 -8.40 3.23
C LYS A 86 11.46 -7.04 2.62
N LEU A 87 10.77 -6.20 3.38
CA LEU A 87 10.49 -4.81 3.01
C LEU A 87 10.47 -3.92 4.26
N ASN A 88 10.67 -2.64 4.04
CA ASN A 88 10.40 -1.61 5.04
C ASN A 88 9.10 -0.89 4.65
N PHE A 89 8.11 -0.93 5.54
CA PHE A 89 6.80 -0.31 5.29
C PHE A 89 6.92 1.22 5.20
N GLY A 90 7.64 1.85 6.14
CA GLY A 90 7.89 3.29 6.14
C GLY A 90 8.59 3.77 4.86
N GLU A 91 9.60 3.04 4.36
CA GLU A 91 10.27 3.36 3.10
C GLU A 91 9.32 3.35 1.90
N ASN A 92 8.38 2.43 1.89
CA ASN A 92 7.37 2.37 0.83
C ASN A 92 6.35 3.50 0.94
N LEU A 93 5.87 3.81 2.15
CA LEU A 93 4.96 4.93 2.39
C LEU A 93 5.60 6.28 2.04
N LEU A 94 6.84 6.49 2.44
CA LEU A 94 7.58 7.74 2.23
C LEU A 94 8.29 7.79 0.87
N SER A 95 7.79 7.06 -0.12
CA SER A 95 8.41 6.96 -1.45
C SER A 95 8.34 8.26 -2.26
N LYS A 96 7.40 9.16 -1.95
CA LYS A 96 7.27 10.49 -2.55
C LYS A 96 8.09 11.52 -1.77
N ASN A 97 8.66 12.49 -2.49
CA ASN A 97 9.38 13.64 -1.90
C ASN A 97 9.02 14.93 -2.66
N THR A 98 7.74 15.24 -2.73
CA THR A 98 7.19 16.38 -3.47
C THR A 98 6.58 17.41 -2.51
N GLN A 99 6.25 18.60 -3.03
CA GLN A 99 5.50 19.61 -2.29
C GLN A 99 3.99 19.33 -2.27
N GLU A 100 3.54 18.26 -2.94
CA GLU A 100 2.14 17.85 -2.90
C GLU A 100 1.73 17.49 -1.47
N LYS A 101 0.47 17.75 -1.15
CA LYS A 101 -0.15 17.43 0.12
C LYS A 101 -0.11 15.91 0.38
N ALA A 102 0.44 15.52 1.53
CA ALA A 102 0.52 14.14 1.99
C ALA A 102 -0.53 13.84 3.05
N VAL A 103 -0.66 14.71 4.05
CA VAL A 103 -1.56 14.54 5.20
C VAL A 103 -2.31 15.83 5.45
N THR A 104 -3.58 15.72 5.78
CA THR A 104 -4.41 16.81 6.30
C THR A 104 -4.99 16.38 7.63
N PHE A 105 -4.79 17.18 8.65
CA PHE A 105 -5.44 17.07 9.95
C PHE A 105 -6.56 18.09 10.05
N VAL A 106 -7.70 17.68 10.58
CA VAL A 106 -8.82 18.56 10.88
C VAL A 106 -9.34 18.17 12.26
N SER A 107 -9.38 19.13 13.19
CA SER A 107 -9.93 18.92 14.53
C SER A 107 -11.39 19.35 14.61
N GLU A 108 -12.09 18.96 15.68
CA GLU A 108 -13.51 19.24 15.89
C GLU A 108 -13.80 20.75 15.99
N ASN A 109 -12.83 21.54 16.48
CA ASN A 109 -12.95 23.01 16.54
C ASN A 109 -12.67 23.74 15.22
N GLY A 110 -12.50 22.98 14.13
CA GLY A 110 -12.21 23.51 12.78
C GLY A 110 -10.74 23.84 12.51
N PHE A 111 -9.84 23.62 13.46
CA PHE A 111 -8.39 23.77 13.20
C PHE A 111 -7.97 22.80 12.12
N ARG A 112 -7.21 23.31 11.15
CA ARG A 112 -6.74 22.55 9.99
C ARG A 112 -5.23 22.72 9.83
N GLU A 113 -4.52 21.63 9.68
CA GLU A 113 -3.09 21.61 9.42
C GLU A 113 -2.77 20.61 8.29
N GLU A 114 -1.71 20.91 7.53
CA GLU A 114 -1.32 20.09 6.39
C GLU A 114 0.19 19.85 6.39
N ARG A 115 0.59 18.69 5.86
CA ARG A 115 2.00 18.38 5.55
C ARG A 115 2.12 17.96 4.10
N SER A 116 3.16 18.49 3.43
CA SER A 116 3.59 17.95 2.14
C SER A 116 4.38 16.65 2.34
N TRP A 117 4.53 15.85 1.28
CA TRP A 117 5.39 14.67 1.29
C TRP A 117 6.82 15.00 1.70
N ARG A 118 7.34 16.15 1.26
CA ARG A 118 8.68 16.61 1.64
C ARG A 118 8.80 16.92 3.14
N GLN A 119 7.82 17.61 3.71
CA GLN A 119 7.80 17.91 5.14
C GLN A 119 7.69 16.63 5.99
N LEU A 120 6.78 15.71 5.59
CA LEU A 120 6.62 14.41 6.25
C LEU A 120 7.94 13.62 6.25
N ASN A 121 8.62 13.51 5.12
CA ASN A 121 9.94 12.85 5.02
C ASN A 121 10.99 13.51 5.91
N LEU A 122 11.03 14.84 5.92
CA LEU A 122 11.99 15.60 6.74
C LEU A 122 11.77 15.35 8.23
N ASN A 123 10.52 15.40 8.70
CA ASN A 123 10.18 15.24 10.10
C ASN A 123 10.42 13.78 10.55
N THR A 124 9.97 12.80 9.79
CA THR A 124 10.29 11.38 10.05
C THR A 124 11.80 11.15 10.14
N SER A 125 12.59 11.82 9.27
CA SER A 125 14.05 11.73 9.29
C SER A 125 14.67 12.30 10.57
N LYS A 126 14.09 13.39 11.13
CA LYS A 126 14.53 13.96 12.41
C LYS A 126 14.27 12.99 13.56
N ILE A 127 13.07 12.40 13.60
CA ILE A 127 12.69 11.40 14.60
C ILE A 127 13.63 10.18 14.51
N LEU A 128 13.88 9.68 13.31
CA LEU A 128 14.81 8.56 13.09
C LEU A 128 16.22 8.89 13.60
N LYS A 129 16.73 10.10 13.34
CA LYS A 129 18.03 10.55 13.89
C LYS A 129 18.06 10.58 15.40
N PHE A 130 16.98 11.07 16.02
CA PHE A 130 16.84 11.08 17.47
C PHE A 130 16.85 9.65 18.05
N LEU A 131 16.04 8.74 17.50
CA LEU A 131 15.98 7.34 17.95
C LEU A 131 17.36 6.66 17.85
N LYS A 132 18.08 6.89 16.76
CA LYS A 132 19.46 6.39 16.61
C LYS A 132 20.42 6.98 17.65
N LYS A 133 20.29 8.28 17.98
CA LYS A 133 21.13 8.94 18.98
C LYS A 133 20.95 8.34 20.38
N ILE A 134 19.74 7.87 20.71
CA ILE A 134 19.45 7.19 21.99
C ILE A 134 19.60 5.67 21.91
N ASN A 135 20.31 5.16 20.87
CA ASN A 135 20.64 3.75 20.67
C ASN A 135 19.45 2.80 20.52
N ILE A 136 18.31 3.27 19.98
CA ILE A 136 17.22 2.39 19.59
C ILE A 136 17.64 1.58 18.37
N ASN A 137 17.56 0.26 18.48
CA ASN A 137 18.04 -0.71 17.49
C ASN A 137 16.91 -1.60 16.99
N LYS A 138 17.22 -2.42 15.98
CA LYS A 138 16.30 -3.41 15.44
C LYS A 138 15.90 -4.42 16.52
N GLY A 139 14.60 -4.51 16.80
CA GLY A 139 14.01 -5.38 17.82
C GLY A 139 13.50 -4.61 19.03
N ASP A 140 13.94 -3.38 19.25
CA ASP A 140 13.41 -2.52 20.29
C ASP A 140 11.97 -2.11 19.99
N ARG A 141 11.22 -1.88 21.04
CA ARG A 141 9.82 -1.43 20.95
C ARG A 141 9.74 0.01 21.40
N VAL A 142 9.22 0.86 20.53
CA VAL A 142 8.91 2.26 20.83
C VAL A 142 7.40 2.36 20.99
N ALA A 143 6.95 2.91 22.12
CA ALA A 143 5.56 3.19 22.38
C ALA A 143 5.34 4.70 22.46
N ALA A 144 4.23 5.17 21.89
CA ALA A 144 3.81 6.56 21.96
C ALA A 144 2.37 6.64 22.50
N TYR A 145 2.14 7.57 23.44
CA TYR A 145 0.82 7.94 23.90
C TYR A 145 0.55 9.38 23.46
N MET A 146 -0.10 9.51 22.31
CA MET A 146 -0.28 10.78 21.60
C MET A 146 -1.73 10.94 21.13
N PRO A 147 -2.25 12.18 21.05
CA PRO A 147 -3.51 12.44 20.38
C PRO A 147 -3.37 12.16 18.88
N ASN A 148 -4.49 11.95 18.18
CA ASN A 148 -4.50 11.72 16.74
C ASN A 148 -4.24 13.03 15.98
N THR A 149 -2.98 13.48 15.98
CA THR A 149 -2.49 14.67 15.26
C THR A 149 -1.57 14.27 14.10
N ILE A 150 -1.11 15.23 13.33
CA ILE A 150 -0.18 15.00 12.21
C ILE A 150 1.14 14.37 12.70
N GLU A 151 1.64 14.80 13.87
CA GLU A 151 2.87 14.28 14.47
C GLU A 151 2.81 12.79 14.80
N THR A 152 1.61 12.25 14.99
CA THR A 152 1.42 10.80 15.24
C THR A 152 1.73 9.96 13.97
N VAL A 153 1.69 10.59 12.80
CA VAL A 153 1.99 9.95 11.51
C VAL A 153 3.48 10.08 11.15
N GLU A 154 4.17 11.05 11.74
CA GLU A 154 5.60 11.32 11.52
C GLU A 154 6.48 10.35 12.31
#